data_95e43f153e7338c084af1e525fe96e22
#
_entry.id   95e43f153e7338c084af1e525fe96e22
#
_cell.length_a   1.000
_cell.length_b   1.000
_cell.length_c   1.000
_cell.angle_alpha   90.00
_cell.angle_beta   90.00
_cell.angle_gamma   90.00
#
_symmetry.space_group_name_H-M   'P 1'
#
loop_
_entity.id
_entity.type
_entity.pdbx_description
1 polymer ?
#
loop_
_entity_poly.entity_id
_entity_poly.type
_entity_poly.pdbx_seq_one_letter_code
_entity_poly.pdbx_strand_id
1 'polypeptide(L)'
;MKKRLFALAAAAVMLLGLTASGGGSNEGRTGDTMETYFFDFTVNSAYLTSDYAGYTPAEGNVLLVADITVKNTFQQSFEMYDVDFQAQWDDGDDAFAYPITTDMETYTEVDPVGEDQLPGTYSLAVDEERTGELVYEVPSGFTDFSIAYLEQFVDDSGEESTGETYFVYFTAEDQTGVSA
;
A
#
# COMPACT_ATOMS: atom_id res chain seq x y z
N MET A 1 -7.20 10.78 -22.51
CA MET A 1 -7.53 10.51 -21.06
C MET A 1 -6.66 9.35 -20.63
N LYS A 2 -5.82 9.54 -19.61
CA LYS A 2 -4.99 8.44 -19.08
C LYS A 2 -5.86 7.56 -18.18
N LYS A 3 -5.88 6.26 -18.42
CA LYS A 3 -6.58 5.25 -17.61
C LYS A 3 -5.55 4.46 -16.81
N ARG A 4 -5.94 3.96 -15.64
CA ARG A 4 -5.08 3.10 -14.82
C ARG A 4 -5.13 1.66 -15.30
N LEU A 5 -4.05 0.95 -15.16
CA LEU A 5 -3.94 -0.47 -15.47
C LEU A 5 -3.44 -1.25 -14.26
N PHE A 6 -3.94 -2.48 -14.13
CA PHE A 6 -3.31 -3.49 -13.29
C PHE A 6 -1.98 -3.89 -13.93
N ALA A 7 -0.87 -3.58 -13.32
CA ALA A 7 0.41 -4.12 -13.72
C ALA A 7 1.15 -4.70 -12.52
N LEU A 8 1.49 -5.98 -12.62
CA LEU A 8 2.50 -6.59 -11.75
C LEU A 8 3.84 -5.93 -12.08
N ALA A 9 4.26 -4.97 -11.28
CA ALA A 9 5.60 -4.44 -11.35
C ALA A 9 6.49 -5.18 -10.37
N ALA A 10 7.47 -5.91 -10.86
CA ALA A 10 8.58 -6.38 -10.04
C ALA A 10 9.36 -5.16 -9.55
N ALA A 11 9.24 -4.86 -8.26
CA ALA A 11 9.93 -3.74 -7.65
C ALA A 11 11.36 -4.16 -7.28
N ALA A 12 12.34 -3.51 -7.88
CA ALA A 12 13.72 -3.60 -7.42
C ALA A 12 13.85 -2.75 -6.14
N VAL A 13 14.14 -3.39 -5.02
CA VAL A 13 14.43 -2.71 -3.75
C VAL A 13 15.79 -2.03 -3.87
N MET A 14 15.82 -0.71 -3.77
CA MET A 14 17.06 0.02 -3.48
C MET A 14 16.96 0.66 -2.10
N LEU A 15 17.57 -0.02 -1.13
CA LEU A 15 17.90 0.58 0.15
C LEU A 15 19.06 1.56 -0.04
N LEU A 16 18.79 2.85 -0.06
CA LEU A 16 19.83 3.88 0.07
C LEU A 16 19.42 4.94 1.08
N GLY A 17 20.38 5.18 1.95
CA GLY A 17 20.33 5.98 3.16
C GLY A 17 19.70 7.36 3.07
N LEU A 18 19.10 7.71 4.17
CA LEU A 18 18.51 8.97 4.57
C LEU A 18 19.38 10.20 4.29
N THR A 19 18.85 11.13 3.50
CA THR A 19 19.10 12.56 3.71
C THR A 19 17.80 13.31 3.49
N ALA A 20 17.26 13.86 4.57
CA ALA A 20 16.12 14.77 4.50
C ALA A 20 16.54 16.08 3.80
N SER A 21 15.90 16.39 2.68
CA SER A 21 15.90 17.77 2.16
C SER A 21 14.56 18.03 1.46
N GLY A 22 13.89 19.07 1.89
CA GLY A 22 12.56 19.43 1.43
C GLY A 22 12.53 19.86 -0.04
N GLY A 23 11.58 19.30 -0.74
CA GLY A 23 11.22 19.48 -2.14
C GLY A 23 10.72 18.13 -2.61
N GLY A 24 9.45 17.98 -2.98
CA GLY A 24 8.76 16.77 -3.41
C GLY A 24 9.58 15.47 -3.41
N SER A 25 9.77 14.89 -2.25
CA SER A 25 10.52 13.64 -2.13
C SER A 25 9.57 12.48 -2.38
N ASN A 26 9.93 11.55 -3.26
CA ASN A 26 9.19 10.31 -3.47
C ASN A 26 9.37 9.33 -2.30
N GLU A 27 10.05 9.76 -1.24
CA GLU A 27 10.28 9.01 -0.01
C GLU A 27 9.80 9.82 1.18
N GLY A 28 9.01 9.18 2.05
CA GLY A 28 8.45 9.78 3.26
C GLY A 28 8.45 8.83 4.43
N ARG A 29 7.90 9.29 5.53
CA ARG A 29 7.68 8.56 6.78
C ARG A 29 6.20 8.58 7.13
N THR A 30 5.81 7.78 8.12
CA THR A 30 4.47 7.82 8.70
C THR A 30 4.06 9.25 9.03
N GLY A 31 2.88 9.67 8.55
CA GLY A 31 2.34 11.02 8.70
C GLY A 31 2.73 11.99 7.58
N ASP A 32 3.69 11.64 6.73
CA ASP A 32 4.02 12.46 5.54
C ASP A 32 2.99 12.20 4.44
N THR A 33 2.57 13.27 3.77
CA THR A 33 1.69 13.17 2.60
C THR A 33 2.52 13.01 1.34
N MET A 34 2.25 11.95 0.60
CA MET A 34 2.85 11.69 -0.71
C MET A 34 1.93 12.24 -1.79
N GLU A 35 2.40 13.24 -2.51
CA GLU A 35 1.66 13.87 -3.61
C GLU A 35 1.97 13.13 -4.92
N THR A 36 0.98 12.40 -5.45
CA THR A 36 1.10 11.68 -6.73
C THR A 36 0.34 12.41 -7.84
N TYR A 37 0.37 11.87 -9.04
CA TYR A 37 -0.33 12.50 -10.17
C TYR A 37 -1.86 12.47 -10.04
N PHE A 38 -2.44 11.43 -9.41
CA PHE A 38 -3.90 11.25 -9.34
C PHE A 38 -4.47 11.54 -7.96
N PHE A 39 -3.70 11.30 -6.92
CA PHE A 39 -4.15 11.38 -5.54
C PHE A 39 -2.98 11.67 -4.61
N ASP A 40 -3.31 12.16 -3.44
CA ASP A 40 -2.38 12.20 -2.32
C ASP A 40 -2.65 11.00 -1.41
N PHE A 41 -1.61 10.46 -0.76
CA PHE A 41 -1.79 9.45 0.25
C PHE A 41 -0.88 9.68 1.46
N THR A 42 -1.34 9.23 2.62
CA THR A 42 -0.61 9.29 3.89
C THR A 42 -0.74 7.95 4.60
N VAL A 43 0.36 7.32 4.97
CA VAL A 43 0.35 6.20 5.91
C VAL A 43 0.34 6.80 7.31
N ASN A 44 -0.78 6.69 8.03
CA ASN A 44 -1.00 7.34 9.31
C ASN A 44 -0.32 6.59 10.46
N SER A 45 -0.42 5.25 10.45
CA SER A 45 0.18 4.35 11.44
C SER A 45 0.32 2.94 10.86
N ALA A 46 1.14 2.11 11.50
CA ALA A 46 1.22 0.70 11.15
C ALA A 46 1.57 -0.15 12.38
N TYR A 47 1.01 -1.36 12.45
CA TYR A 47 1.28 -2.32 13.52
C TYR A 47 1.28 -3.75 13.01
N LEU A 48 1.93 -4.65 13.78
CA LEU A 48 1.92 -6.10 13.55
C LEU A 48 0.96 -6.76 14.52
N THR A 49 0.18 -7.72 14.04
CA THR A 49 -0.74 -8.51 14.87
C THR A 49 -0.76 -9.97 14.44
N SER A 50 -1.18 -10.86 15.34
CA SER A 50 -1.41 -12.28 15.04
C SER A 50 -2.86 -12.59 14.64
N ASP A 51 -3.77 -11.63 14.75
CA ASP A 51 -5.18 -11.74 14.38
C ASP A 51 -5.71 -10.38 13.93
N TYR A 52 -6.48 -10.37 12.84
CA TYR A 52 -7.21 -9.21 12.39
C TYR A 52 -8.65 -9.60 12.06
N ALA A 53 -9.59 -9.15 12.88
CA ALA A 53 -11.02 -9.44 12.74
C ALA A 53 -11.34 -10.95 12.58
N GLY A 54 -10.55 -11.83 13.25
CA GLY A 54 -10.68 -13.27 13.17
C GLY A 54 -9.92 -13.93 12.02
N TYR A 55 -9.25 -13.15 11.17
CA TYR A 55 -8.31 -13.67 10.18
C TYR A 55 -6.94 -13.88 10.83
N THR A 56 -6.39 -15.09 10.74
CA THR A 56 -5.08 -15.45 11.26
C THR A 56 -4.13 -15.80 10.12
N PRO A 57 -2.88 -15.33 10.14
CA PRO A 57 -1.92 -15.62 9.08
C PRO A 57 -1.46 -17.10 9.12
N ALA A 58 -0.83 -17.55 8.04
CA ALA A 58 -0.19 -18.84 7.98
C ALA A 58 0.96 -18.98 9.01
N GLU A 59 1.35 -20.22 9.30
CA GLU A 59 2.46 -20.51 10.24
C GLU A 59 3.76 -19.84 9.75
N GLY A 60 4.41 -19.09 10.63
CA GLY A 60 5.64 -18.34 10.35
C GLY A 60 5.40 -16.90 9.90
N ASN A 61 4.14 -16.50 9.68
CA ASN A 61 3.75 -15.16 9.29
C ASN A 61 3.04 -14.39 10.41
N VAL A 62 2.93 -13.10 10.22
CA VAL A 62 2.13 -12.15 11.01
C VAL A 62 1.36 -11.25 10.05
N LEU A 63 0.42 -10.49 10.55
CA LEU A 63 -0.29 -9.48 9.77
C LEU A 63 0.32 -8.11 10.03
N LEU A 64 0.69 -7.41 8.95
CA LEU A 64 1.00 -5.99 8.95
C LEU A 64 -0.27 -5.23 8.61
N VAL A 65 -0.72 -4.37 9.51
CA VAL A 65 -1.88 -3.50 9.31
C VAL A 65 -1.36 -2.07 9.18
N ALA A 66 -1.66 -1.43 8.05
CA ALA A 66 -1.30 -0.04 7.78
C ALA A 66 -2.57 0.79 7.61
N ASP A 67 -2.78 1.76 8.50
CA ASP A 67 -3.83 2.78 8.36
C ASP A 67 -3.38 3.81 7.33
N ILE A 68 -4.19 3.99 6.27
CA ILE A 68 -3.87 4.88 5.15
C ILE A 68 -5.04 5.82 4.87
N THR A 69 -4.72 7.07 4.57
CA THR A 69 -5.65 8.05 4.02
C THR A 69 -5.30 8.31 2.57
N VAL A 70 -6.27 8.23 1.67
CA VAL A 70 -6.12 8.53 0.24
C VAL A 70 -7.12 9.62 -0.15
N LYS A 71 -6.63 10.66 -0.80
CA LYS A 71 -7.44 11.79 -1.28
C LYS A 71 -7.31 11.96 -2.78
N ASN A 72 -8.44 11.96 -3.47
CA ASN A 72 -8.46 12.26 -4.90
C ASN A 72 -8.14 13.75 -5.14
N THR A 73 -6.98 14.03 -5.73
CA THR A 73 -6.55 15.38 -6.15
C THR A 73 -6.68 15.59 -7.65
N PHE A 74 -7.19 14.58 -8.37
CA PHE A 74 -7.41 14.66 -9.80
C PHE A 74 -8.77 15.31 -10.14
N GLN A 75 -8.92 15.79 -11.37
CA GLN A 75 -10.11 16.53 -11.83
C GLN A 75 -11.32 15.64 -12.18
N GLN A 76 -11.19 14.33 -12.02
CA GLN A 76 -12.24 13.33 -12.30
C GLN A 76 -12.27 12.27 -11.20
N SER A 77 -13.44 11.65 -11.02
CA SER A 77 -13.52 10.44 -10.19
C SER A 77 -12.76 9.30 -10.85
N PHE A 78 -12.16 8.43 -10.05
CA PHE A 78 -11.47 7.23 -10.52
C PHE A 78 -11.58 6.08 -9.50
N GLU A 79 -11.25 4.89 -9.95
CA GLU A 79 -11.15 3.72 -9.10
C GLU A 79 -9.75 3.60 -8.50
N MET A 80 -9.72 3.28 -7.22
CA MET A 80 -8.52 2.85 -6.49
C MET A 80 -8.52 1.33 -6.41
N TYR A 81 -7.32 0.78 -6.44
CA TYR A 81 -7.07 -0.63 -6.22
C TYR A 81 -6.11 -0.77 -5.04
N ASP A 82 -6.43 -1.61 -4.07
CA ASP A 82 -5.58 -1.85 -2.90
C ASP A 82 -4.20 -2.40 -3.29
N VAL A 83 -4.14 -3.20 -4.36
CA VAL A 83 -2.89 -3.72 -4.94
C VAL A 83 -1.97 -2.64 -5.52
N ASP A 84 -2.43 -1.40 -5.66
CA ASP A 84 -1.56 -0.26 -5.98
C ASP A 84 -0.52 -0.02 -4.87
N PHE A 85 -0.83 -0.46 -3.63
CA PHE A 85 0.01 -0.30 -2.46
C PHE A 85 0.65 -1.63 -2.06
N GLN A 86 1.95 -1.76 -2.22
CA GLN A 86 2.73 -2.93 -1.82
C GLN A 86 3.39 -2.69 -0.46
N ALA A 87 3.28 -3.65 0.45
CA ALA A 87 4.17 -3.69 1.60
C ALA A 87 5.50 -4.34 1.21
N GLN A 88 6.63 -3.74 1.61
CA GLN A 88 7.97 -4.24 1.31
C GLN A 88 8.82 -4.27 2.58
N TRP A 89 9.78 -5.20 2.64
CA TRP A 89 10.76 -5.34 3.72
C TRP A 89 12.12 -5.77 3.17
N ASP A 90 13.17 -5.72 3.98
CA ASP A 90 14.54 -6.06 3.56
C ASP A 90 14.85 -7.55 3.73
N ASP A 91 14.39 -8.37 2.80
CA ASP A 91 14.68 -9.82 2.74
C ASP A 91 14.94 -10.28 1.30
N GLY A 92 15.70 -9.51 0.53
CA GLY A 92 16.06 -9.82 -0.86
C GLY A 92 15.10 -9.24 -1.91
N ASP A 93 15.29 -9.67 -3.16
CA ASP A 93 14.73 -9.00 -4.34
C ASP A 93 13.20 -9.14 -4.49
N ASP A 94 12.57 -10.12 -3.83
CA ASP A 94 11.14 -10.41 -3.96
C ASP A 94 10.38 -10.24 -2.62
N ALA A 95 10.92 -9.46 -1.70
CA ALA A 95 10.36 -9.25 -0.38
C ALA A 95 9.22 -8.21 -0.40
N PHE A 96 8.07 -8.60 -0.91
CA PHE A 96 6.86 -7.77 -0.91
C PHE A 96 5.58 -8.59 -0.72
N ALA A 97 4.51 -7.91 -0.29
CA ALA A 97 3.17 -8.47 -0.20
C ALA A 97 2.14 -7.49 -0.75
N TYR A 98 1.05 -8.03 -1.29
CA TYR A 98 -0.17 -7.30 -1.58
C TYR A 98 -1.17 -7.44 -0.43
N PRO A 99 -2.16 -6.52 -0.31
CA PRO A 99 -3.22 -6.67 0.68
C PRO A 99 -3.96 -8.01 0.56
N ILE A 100 -4.40 -8.56 1.70
CA ILE A 100 -5.14 -9.84 1.75
C ILE A 100 -6.52 -9.80 1.09
N THR A 101 -6.99 -8.61 0.71
CA THR A 101 -8.19 -8.38 -0.11
C THR A 101 -7.98 -8.74 -1.59
N THR A 102 -6.79 -9.20 -1.95
CA THR A 102 -6.49 -9.76 -3.27
C THR A 102 -5.90 -11.16 -3.13
N ASP A 103 -6.56 -12.14 -3.72
CA ASP A 103 -6.01 -13.50 -3.86
C ASP A 103 -4.93 -13.52 -4.94
N MET A 104 -3.69 -13.77 -4.54
CA MET A 104 -2.52 -13.73 -5.44
C MET A 104 -2.38 -14.95 -6.34
N GLU A 105 -3.11 -16.04 -6.09
CA GLU A 105 -3.11 -17.22 -6.97
C GLU A 105 -4.08 -17.03 -8.14
N THR A 106 -5.23 -16.43 -7.86
CA THR A 106 -6.32 -16.24 -8.83
C THR A 106 -6.42 -14.82 -9.36
N TYR A 107 -5.73 -13.88 -8.76
CA TYR A 107 -5.81 -12.43 -9.04
C TYR A 107 -7.25 -11.90 -8.93
N THR A 108 -7.99 -12.40 -7.95
CA THR A 108 -9.37 -12.00 -7.71
C THR A 108 -9.50 -11.24 -6.40
N GLU A 109 -10.43 -10.29 -6.39
CA GLU A 109 -10.79 -9.55 -5.18
C GLU A 109 -11.45 -10.48 -4.15
N VAL A 110 -11.07 -10.32 -2.88
CA VAL A 110 -11.64 -11.00 -1.71
C VAL A 110 -12.28 -9.95 -0.82
N ASP A 111 -13.44 -10.26 -0.26
CA ASP A 111 -14.15 -9.35 0.63
C ASP A 111 -13.28 -8.98 1.86
N PRO A 112 -13.31 -7.72 2.32
CA PRO A 112 -12.67 -7.32 3.57
C PRO A 112 -13.15 -8.14 4.75
N VAL A 113 -12.25 -8.50 5.65
CA VAL A 113 -12.58 -9.24 6.88
C VAL A 113 -12.92 -8.31 8.05
N GLY A 114 -12.38 -7.08 8.05
CA GLY A 114 -12.63 -6.05 9.05
C GLY A 114 -13.45 -4.89 8.51
N GLU A 115 -14.19 -4.20 9.39
CA GLU A 115 -15.05 -3.05 9.01
C GLU A 115 -14.21 -1.83 8.56
N ASP A 116 -13.00 -1.67 9.12
CA ASP A 116 -12.09 -0.57 8.79
C ASP A 116 -11.16 -0.90 7.62
N GLN A 117 -11.17 -2.15 7.15
CA GLN A 117 -10.34 -2.59 6.03
C GLN A 117 -10.84 -2.02 4.71
N LEU A 118 -9.93 -1.44 3.92
CA LEU A 118 -10.25 -1.00 2.57
C LEU A 118 -10.58 -2.20 1.68
N PRO A 119 -11.64 -2.11 0.85
CA PRO A 119 -11.93 -3.15 -0.14
C PRO A 119 -10.85 -3.15 -1.25
N GLY A 120 -10.75 -4.26 -1.97
CA GLY A 120 -9.81 -4.42 -3.08
C GLY A 120 -9.99 -3.35 -4.16
N THR A 121 -11.23 -2.91 -4.38
CA THR A 121 -11.57 -1.86 -5.34
C THR A 121 -12.57 -0.88 -4.75
N TYR A 122 -12.32 0.42 -4.90
CA TYR A 122 -13.26 1.48 -4.49
C TYR A 122 -13.11 2.73 -5.33
N SER A 123 -14.21 3.48 -5.49
CA SER A 123 -14.20 4.74 -6.23
C SER A 123 -13.97 5.91 -5.28
N LEU A 124 -13.23 6.91 -5.75
CA LEU A 124 -13.10 8.23 -5.12
C LEU A 124 -13.64 9.31 -6.06
N ALA A 125 -14.64 10.06 -5.59
CA ALA A 125 -15.10 11.26 -6.29
C ALA A 125 -14.02 12.36 -6.24
N VAL A 126 -14.19 13.41 -7.04
CA VAL A 126 -13.28 14.59 -7.00
C VAL A 126 -13.25 15.17 -5.59
N ASP A 127 -12.07 15.43 -5.07
CA ASP A 127 -11.81 15.92 -3.70
C ASP A 127 -12.25 14.97 -2.57
N GLU A 128 -12.73 13.77 -2.89
CA GLU A 128 -13.07 12.77 -1.86
C GLU A 128 -11.82 12.24 -1.19
N GLU A 129 -11.92 12.08 0.13
CA GLU A 129 -10.90 11.47 0.97
C GLU A 129 -11.49 10.20 1.63
N ARG A 130 -10.69 9.14 1.69
CA ARG A 130 -11.05 7.90 2.37
C ARG A 130 -9.88 7.44 3.23
N THR A 131 -10.19 7.10 4.48
CA THR A 131 -9.27 6.47 5.41
C THR A 131 -9.71 5.04 5.66
N GLY A 132 -8.76 4.12 5.78
CA GLY A 132 -9.00 2.72 6.12
C GLY A 132 -7.70 1.94 6.23
N GLU A 133 -7.81 0.66 6.49
CA GLU A 133 -6.68 -0.21 6.75
C GLU A 133 -6.36 -1.09 5.54
N LEU A 134 -5.06 -1.17 5.21
CA LEU A 134 -4.49 -2.17 4.32
C LEU A 134 -3.87 -3.27 5.19
N VAL A 135 -4.24 -4.51 4.96
CA VAL A 135 -3.78 -5.66 5.76
C VAL A 135 -2.96 -6.58 4.87
N TYR A 136 -1.75 -6.88 5.29
CA TYR A 136 -0.80 -7.72 4.56
C TYR A 136 -0.39 -8.91 5.40
N GLU A 137 -0.19 -10.06 4.77
CA GLU A 137 0.47 -11.19 5.40
C GLU A 137 1.97 -11.14 5.09
N VAL A 138 2.80 -11.03 6.13
CA VAL A 138 4.26 -10.85 6.03
C VAL A 138 4.98 -11.85 6.93
N PRO A 139 6.24 -12.23 6.63
CA PRO A 139 7.00 -13.10 7.48
C PRO A 139 7.22 -12.50 8.88
N SER A 140 7.14 -13.33 9.92
CA SER A 140 7.48 -12.92 11.28
C SER A 140 8.97 -12.58 11.41
N GLY A 141 9.31 -11.66 12.33
CA GLY A 141 10.68 -11.26 12.61
C GLY A 141 11.14 -9.98 11.93
N PHE A 142 10.33 -9.40 11.04
CA PHE A 142 10.56 -8.07 10.49
C PHE A 142 9.69 -7.04 11.21
N THR A 143 10.22 -5.83 11.40
CA THR A 143 9.51 -4.68 11.99
C THR A 143 9.62 -3.44 11.11
N ASP A 144 10.63 -3.37 10.25
CA ASP A 144 10.87 -2.25 9.35
C ASP A 144 10.30 -2.58 7.97
N PHE A 145 9.39 -1.72 7.51
CA PHE A 145 8.66 -1.87 6.26
C PHE A 145 8.59 -0.57 5.48
N SER A 146 8.18 -0.67 4.23
CA SER A 146 7.66 0.45 3.47
C SER A 146 6.32 0.09 2.82
N ILE A 147 5.45 1.09 2.64
CA ILE A 147 4.37 1.03 1.66
C ILE A 147 4.87 1.71 0.40
N ALA A 148 4.85 0.97 -0.71
CA ALA A 148 5.30 1.44 -2.02
C ALA A 148 4.11 1.62 -2.96
N TYR A 149 4.13 2.71 -3.73
CA TYR A 149 3.18 2.99 -4.81
C TYR A 149 3.95 3.33 -6.09
N LEU A 150 3.64 2.65 -7.20
CA LEU A 150 4.18 2.95 -8.52
C LEU A 150 3.10 3.59 -9.39
N GLU A 151 3.33 4.77 -9.90
CA GLU A 151 2.44 5.40 -10.86
C GLU A 151 2.43 4.62 -12.18
N GLN A 152 1.23 4.34 -12.66
CA GLN A 152 1.01 3.69 -13.93
C GLN A 152 -0.01 4.45 -14.75
N PHE A 153 0.29 4.66 -16.01
CA PHE A 153 -0.53 5.41 -16.94
C PHE A 153 -0.87 4.58 -18.16
N VAL A 154 -2.08 4.73 -18.63
CA VAL A 154 -2.50 4.27 -19.96
C VAL A 154 -3.06 5.48 -20.70
N ASP A 155 -2.52 5.76 -21.85
CA ASP A 155 -3.01 6.85 -22.68
C ASP A 155 -4.25 6.45 -23.51
N ASP A 156 -4.79 7.39 -24.28
CA ASP A 156 -5.98 7.15 -25.11
C ASP A 156 -5.74 6.14 -26.26
N SER A 157 -4.49 5.84 -26.60
CA SER A 157 -4.10 4.83 -27.58
C SER A 157 -3.97 3.42 -26.95
N GLY A 158 -3.99 3.33 -25.62
CA GLY A 158 -3.75 2.11 -24.87
C GLY A 158 -2.27 1.85 -24.62
N GLU A 159 -1.40 2.83 -24.83
CA GLU A 159 0.02 2.71 -24.52
C GLU A 159 0.24 2.87 -23.01
N GLU A 160 0.95 1.90 -22.42
CA GLU A 160 1.28 1.85 -21.01
C GLU A 160 2.59 2.60 -20.76
N SER A 161 2.63 3.35 -19.65
CA SER A 161 3.85 4.00 -19.18
C SER A 161 3.87 4.04 -17.65
N THR A 162 5.07 4.04 -17.06
CA THR A 162 5.27 4.20 -15.62
C THR A 162 5.73 5.61 -15.31
N GLY A 163 5.28 6.14 -14.17
CA GLY A 163 5.74 7.39 -13.61
C GLY A 163 6.73 7.16 -12.46
N GLU A 164 6.58 7.96 -11.42
CA GLU A 164 7.43 7.88 -10.23
C GLU A 164 7.02 6.73 -9.32
N THR A 165 7.96 6.26 -8.49
CA THR A 165 7.69 5.34 -7.39
C THR A 165 7.80 6.08 -6.07
N TYR A 166 6.83 5.89 -5.20
CA TYR A 166 6.75 6.52 -3.89
C TYR A 166 6.93 5.47 -2.81
N PHE A 167 7.63 5.83 -1.73
CA PHE A 167 7.86 4.96 -0.58
C PHE A 167 7.57 5.70 0.72
N VAL A 168 6.79 5.08 1.60
CA VAL A 168 6.63 5.52 2.98
C VAL A 168 7.25 4.49 3.90
N TYR A 169 8.39 4.82 4.52
CA TYR A 169 9.14 3.94 5.41
C TYR A 169 8.69 4.10 6.86
N PHE A 170 8.58 2.98 7.58
CA PHE A 170 8.21 2.98 8.99
C PHE A 170 8.71 1.73 9.71
N THR A 171 8.75 1.82 11.05
CA THR A 171 8.85 0.67 11.94
C THR A 171 7.45 0.40 12.48
N ALA A 172 6.90 -0.78 12.23
CA ALA A 172 5.59 -1.18 12.71
C ALA A 172 5.62 -1.48 14.21
N GLU A 173 4.57 -1.07 14.93
CA GLU A 173 4.40 -1.41 16.34
C GLU A 173 4.08 -2.90 16.49
N ASP A 174 4.86 -3.63 17.29
CA ASP A 174 4.61 -5.05 17.51
C ASP A 174 3.53 -5.27 18.57
N GLN A 175 2.34 -5.70 18.11
CA GLN A 175 1.19 -6.05 18.95
C GLN A 175 0.88 -7.55 18.93
N THR A 176 1.76 -8.39 18.38
CA THR A 176 1.53 -9.84 18.24
C THR A 176 1.37 -10.57 19.57
N GLY A 177 1.88 -10.01 20.68
CA GLY A 177 1.74 -10.53 22.05
C GLY A 177 0.54 -10.01 22.83
N VAL A 178 -0.26 -9.11 22.26
CA VAL A 178 -1.46 -8.54 22.91
C VAL A 178 -2.64 -9.43 22.58
N SER A 179 -3.14 -10.18 23.58
CA SER A 179 -4.40 -10.93 23.43
C SER A 179 -5.57 -9.93 23.40
N ALA A 180 -6.41 -10.02 22.39
CA ALA A 180 -7.65 -9.27 22.28
C ALA A 180 -8.66 -9.63 23.37
#